data_9b1d914fb6cd3a40c568bdd5a14bdb4d
#
_entry.id   9b1d914fb6cd3a40c568bdd5a14bdb4d
#
_cell.length_a   1.000
_cell.length_b   1.000
_cell.length_c   1.000
_cell.angle_alpha   90.00
_cell.angle_beta   90.00
_cell.angle_gamma   90.00
#
_symmetry.space_group_name_H-M   'P 1'
#
loop_
_entity.id
_entity.type
_entity.pdbx_description
1 polymer ?
#
loop_
_entity_poly.entity_id
_entity_poly.type
_entity_poly.pdbx_seq_one_letter_code
_entity_poly.pdbx_strand_id
1 'polypeptide(L)'
;ISLFLVESEFEGFSKGKNLEKLGMKAQDTSELFFQDVRVPKENLLGEEGRGFIYLMQDLPQERLSIAVGAIANAQALLESTIDYTKERKAFGVSVASFQNTQFKLAELSAEISSAEVFLDRCTELLLNDELDTVTASKLKLVATDLQCKVADECLQLHGGWGYMLSLIHISEP
;
A
#
# COMPACT_ATOMS: atom_id res chain seq x y z
N ILE A 1 0.56 24.40 -15.14
CA ILE A 1 -0.21 23.14 -15.07
C ILE A 1 -1.59 23.49 -14.54
N SER A 2 -2.64 23.05 -15.24
CA SER A 2 -4.03 23.13 -14.81
C SER A 2 -4.64 21.73 -14.81
N LEU A 3 -5.65 21.49 -14.00
CA LEU A 3 -6.36 20.22 -13.91
C LEU A 3 -7.73 20.35 -14.57
N PHE A 4 -8.12 19.34 -15.35
CA PHE A 4 -9.42 19.28 -16.03
C PHE A 4 -10.07 17.93 -15.79
N LEU A 5 -11.39 17.93 -15.62
CA LEU A 5 -12.19 16.72 -15.66
C LEU A 5 -12.50 16.41 -17.12
N VAL A 6 -12.05 15.24 -17.59
CA VAL A 6 -12.29 14.77 -18.96
C VAL A 6 -13.23 13.57 -18.90
N GLU A 7 -14.37 13.69 -19.56
CA GLU A 7 -15.34 12.60 -19.64
C GLU A 7 -14.93 11.59 -20.71
N SER A 8 -15.24 10.32 -20.47
CA SER A 8 -14.85 9.21 -21.36
C SER A 8 -15.53 9.29 -22.75
N GLU A 9 -16.63 10.00 -22.84
CA GLU A 9 -17.44 10.16 -24.06
C GLU A 9 -17.00 11.35 -24.91
N PHE A 10 -16.02 12.14 -24.48
CA PHE A 10 -15.54 13.27 -25.27
C PHE A 10 -14.89 12.80 -26.58
N GLU A 11 -15.27 13.45 -27.68
CA GLU A 11 -14.66 13.18 -29.00
C GLU A 11 -13.15 13.39 -28.94
N GLY A 12 -12.41 12.43 -29.48
CA GLY A 12 -10.94 12.43 -29.46
C GLY A 12 -10.31 11.83 -28.22
N PHE A 13 -11.09 11.44 -27.19
CA PHE A 13 -10.60 10.64 -26.07
C PHE A 13 -10.71 9.14 -26.40
N SER A 14 -9.66 8.39 -26.11
CA SER A 14 -9.71 6.93 -26.19
C SER A 14 -8.82 6.28 -25.14
N LYS A 15 -9.23 5.07 -24.74
CA LYS A 15 -8.54 4.24 -23.76
C LYS A 15 -7.89 3.06 -24.48
N GLY A 16 -6.63 2.80 -24.18
CA GLY A 16 -5.88 1.65 -24.67
C GLY A 16 -6.27 0.35 -23.97
N LYS A 17 -5.53 -0.70 -24.22
CA LYS A 17 -5.71 -1.98 -23.55
C LYS A 17 -5.31 -1.86 -22.07
N ASN A 18 -5.97 -2.66 -21.22
CA ASN A 18 -5.50 -2.86 -19.86
C ASN A 18 -4.11 -3.52 -19.89
N LEU A 19 -3.17 -2.93 -19.15
CA LEU A 19 -1.81 -3.42 -19.08
C LEU A 19 -1.72 -4.65 -18.18
N GLU A 20 -0.92 -5.62 -18.59
CA GLU A 20 -0.56 -6.74 -17.73
C GLU A 20 0.44 -6.26 -16.68
N LYS A 21 0.14 -6.52 -15.40
CA LYS A 21 0.92 -6.03 -14.27
C LYS A 21 1.43 -7.16 -13.41
N LEU A 22 2.52 -6.91 -12.69
CA LEU A 22 3.09 -7.85 -11.74
C LEU A 22 2.15 -8.09 -10.55
N GLY A 23 1.45 -7.06 -10.09
CA GLY A 23 0.47 -7.12 -9.00
C GLY A 23 -0.76 -6.26 -9.29
N MET A 24 -1.72 -6.23 -8.35
CA MET A 24 -2.98 -5.47 -8.44
C MET A 24 -3.73 -5.74 -9.74
N LYS A 25 -3.92 -7.02 -10.07
CA LYS A 25 -4.54 -7.46 -11.34
C LYS A 25 -6.00 -7.04 -11.45
N ALA A 26 -6.68 -6.90 -10.32
CA ALA A 26 -8.08 -6.47 -10.27
C ALA A 26 -8.27 -4.96 -10.54
N GLN A 27 -7.19 -4.16 -10.50
CA GLN A 27 -7.25 -2.74 -10.80
C GLN A 27 -6.85 -2.49 -12.25
N ASP A 28 -7.68 -1.78 -12.98
CA ASP A 28 -7.38 -1.37 -14.36
C ASP A 28 -6.22 -0.35 -14.40
N THR A 29 -5.36 -0.54 -15.37
CA THR A 29 -4.30 0.42 -15.72
C THR A 29 -4.20 0.43 -17.24
N SER A 30 -4.35 1.58 -17.86
CA SER A 30 -4.38 1.71 -19.32
C SER A 30 -3.70 2.99 -19.78
N GLU A 31 -3.23 2.98 -21.02
CA GLU A 31 -2.83 4.20 -21.71
C GLU A 31 -4.07 5.02 -22.07
N LEU A 32 -3.98 6.33 -21.96
CA LEU A 32 -5.03 7.25 -22.35
C LEU A 32 -4.52 8.10 -23.52
N PHE A 33 -5.33 8.23 -24.56
CA PHE A 33 -5.02 9.02 -25.75
C PHE A 33 -5.97 10.19 -25.87
N PHE A 34 -5.42 11.36 -26.19
CA PHE A 34 -6.15 12.61 -26.35
C PHE A 34 -5.78 13.18 -27.72
N GLN A 35 -6.72 13.19 -28.65
CA GLN A 35 -6.54 13.74 -29.98
C GLN A 35 -7.53 14.88 -30.20
N ASP A 36 -7.05 16.10 -30.10
CA ASP A 36 -7.85 17.33 -30.28
C ASP A 36 -9.12 17.37 -29.41
N VAL A 37 -9.06 16.77 -28.21
CA VAL A 37 -10.19 16.71 -27.26
C VAL A 37 -10.56 18.13 -26.82
N ARG A 38 -11.80 18.51 -27.03
CA ARG A 38 -12.34 19.78 -26.57
C ARG A 38 -13.00 19.61 -25.21
N VAL A 39 -12.37 20.18 -24.19
CA VAL A 39 -12.87 20.14 -22.81
C VAL A 39 -13.55 21.48 -22.49
N PRO A 40 -14.81 21.48 -22.02
CA PRO A 40 -15.49 22.70 -21.59
C PRO A 40 -14.71 23.42 -20.48
N LYS A 41 -14.78 24.75 -20.46
CA LYS A 41 -14.08 25.55 -19.44
C LYS A 41 -14.60 25.26 -18.04
N GLU A 42 -15.83 24.87 -17.92
CA GLU A 42 -16.50 24.49 -16.65
C GLU A 42 -15.90 23.26 -16.02
N ASN A 43 -15.19 22.42 -16.80
CA ASN A 43 -14.48 21.24 -16.33
C ASN A 43 -13.09 21.58 -15.75
N LEU A 44 -12.68 22.84 -15.72
CA LEU A 44 -11.48 23.29 -15.04
C LEU A 44 -11.63 23.05 -13.52
N LEU A 45 -10.73 22.28 -12.95
CA LEU A 45 -10.69 22.02 -11.51
C LEU A 45 -9.92 23.14 -10.81
N GLY A 46 -10.65 23.99 -10.09
CA GLY A 46 -10.08 25.14 -9.39
C GLY A 46 -9.64 26.27 -10.32
N GLU A 47 -8.48 26.87 -10.08
CA GLU A 47 -7.95 28.01 -10.80
C GLU A 47 -6.94 27.57 -11.88
N GLU A 48 -6.93 28.28 -13.00
CA GLU A 48 -5.96 28.06 -14.07
C GLU A 48 -4.51 28.27 -13.54
N GLY A 49 -3.63 27.35 -13.92
CA GLY A 49 -2.22 27.40 -13.54
C GLY A 49 -1.90 26.85 -12.15
N ARG A 50 -2.89 26.54 -11.32
CA ARG A 50 -2.70 26.09 -9.92
C ARG A 50 -2.76 24.57 -9.71
N GLY A 51 -2.94 23.78 -10.76
CA GLY A 51 -3.12 22.34 -10.65
C GLY A 51 -1.98 21.61 -9.90
N PHE A 52 -0.73 22.03 -10.09
CA PHE A 52 0.39 21.44 -9.33
C PHE A 52 0.30 21.71 -7.82
N ILE A 53 -0.17 22.91 -7.46
CA ILE A 53 -0.33 23.27 -6.04
C ILE A 53 -1.40 22.41 -5.39
N TYR A 54 -2.54 22.18 -6.06
CA TYR A 54 -3.60 21.32 -5.56
C TYR A 54 -3.12 19.88 -5.34
N LEU A 55 -2.38 19.30 -6.31
CA LEU A 55 -1.80 17.98 -6.17
C LEU A 55 -0.85 17.89 -4.96
N MET A 56 -0.04 18.91 -4.73
CA MET A 56 0.89 18.93 -3.59
C MET A 56 0.18 19.06 -2.25
N GLN A 57 -0.96 19.75 -2.21
CA GLN A 57 -1.77 19.89 -0.98
C GLN A 57 -2.40 18.56 -0.55
N ASP A 58 -2.84 17.72 -1.51
CA ASP A 58 -3.47 16.43 -1.23
C ASP A 58 -2.47 15.30 -0.97
N LEU A 59 -1.23 15.47 -1.40
CA LEU A 59 -0.21 14.42 -1.33
C LEU A 59 0.08 13.89 0.09
N PRO A 60 0.04 14.68 1.18
CA PRO A 60 0.17 14.14 2.54
C PRO A 60 -0.90 13.13 2.89
N GLN A 61 -2.16 13.37 2.53
CA GLN A 61 -3.28 12.44 2.75
C GLN A 61 -3.12 11.16 1.93
N GLU A 62 -2.68 11.25 0.67
CA GLU A 62 -2.42 10.07 -0.16
C GLU A 62 -1.29 9.20 0.43
N ARG A 63 -0.22 9.81 0.92
CA ARG A 63 0.87 9.10 1.59
C ARG A 63 0.40 8.38 2.86
N LEU A 64 -0.47 9.02 3.64
CA LEU A 64 -1.08 8.40 4.82
C LEU A 64 -1.94 7.20 4.42
N SER A 65 -2.76 7.30 3.37
CA SER A 65 -3.58 6.19 2.87
C SER A 65 -2.73 4.97 2.48
N ILE A 66 -1.59 5.19 1.82
CA ILE A 66 -0.63 4.12 1.50
C ILE A 66 -0.08 3.48 2.78
N ALA A 67 0.27 4.29 3.78
CA ALA A 67 0.80 3.79 5.05
C ALA A 67 -0.23 2.97 5.83
N VAL A 68 -1.51 3.37 5.83
CA VAL A 68 -2.61 2.59 6.42
C VAL A 68 -2.65 1.19 5.81
N GLY A 69 -2.68 1.10 4.48
CA GLY A 69 -2.70 -0.18 3.78
C GLY A 69 -1.46 -1.04 4.06
N ALA A 70 -0.28 -0.41 4.10
CA ALA A 70 0.97 -1.11 4.37
C ALA A 70 1.02 -1.73 5.77
N ILE A 71 0.64 -0.97 6.80
CA ILE A 71 0.65 -1.45 8.20
C ILE A 71 -0.42 -2.52 8.42
N ALA A 72 -1.64 -2.32 7.90
CA ALA A 72 -2.72 -3.30 8.00
C ALA A 72 -2.35 -4.63 7.31
N ASN A 73 -1.70 -4.56 6.15
CA ASN A 73 -1.21 -5.76 5.45
C ASN A 73 -0.10 -6.45 6.25
N ALA A 74 0.86 -5.71 6.81
CA ALA A 74 1.92 -6.27 7.65
C ALA A 74 1.35 -7.00 8.87
N GLN A 75 0.35 -6.42 9.54
CA GLN A 75 -0.34 -7.03 10.67
C GLN A 75 -1.04 -8.33 10.27
N ALA A 76 -1.81 -8.33 9.19
CA ALA A 76 -2.52 -9.50 8.69
C ALA A 76 -1.56 -10.65 8.30
N LEU A 77 -0.42 -10.32 7.66
CA LEU A 77 0.63 -11.30 7.33
C LEU A 77 1.24 -11.90 8.58
N LEU A 78 1.55 -11.10 9.59
CA LEU A 78 2.12 -11.58 10.85
C LEU A 78 1.13 -12.51 11.58
N GLU A 79 -0.14 -12.13 11.73
CA GLU A 79 -1.17 -12.94 12.37
C GLU A 79 -1.34 -14.29 11.67
N SER A 80 -1.48 -14.28 10.35
CA SER A 80 -1.58 -15.50 9.55
C SER A 80 -0.35 -16.41 9.69
N THR A 81 0.85 -15.81 9.76
CA THR A 81 2.10 -16.56 9.93
C THR A 81 2.23 -17.14 11.32
N ILE A 82 1.79 -16.42 12.37
CA ILE A 82 1.74 -16.94 13.74
C ILE A 82 0.86 -18.19 13.79
N ASP A 83 -0.31 -18.17 13.20
CA ASP A 83 -1.21 -19.32 13.20
C ASP A 83 -0.64 -20.49 12.40
N TYR A 84 -0.11 -20.23 11.20
CA TYR A 84 0.58 -21.25 10.42
C TYR A 84 1.73 -21.91 11.20
N THR A 85 2.59 -21.13 11.86
CA THR A 85 3.76 -21.66 12.60
C THR A 85 3.38 -22.45 13.84
N LYS A 86 2.22 -22.17 14.47
CA LYS A 86 1.66 -22.96 15.56
C LYS A 86 1.20 -24.34 15.09
N GLU A 87 0.56 -24.40 13.92
CA GLU A 87 0.01 -25.65 13.36
C GLU A 87 1.07 -26.49 12.66
N ARG A 88 1.97 -25.88 11.91
CA ARG A 88 3.02 -26.54 11.14
C ARG A 88 4.04 -27.21 12.06
N LYS A 89 4.27 -28.50 11.85
CA LYS A 89 5.28 -29.27 12.57
C LYS A 89 6.51 -29.57 11.71
N ALA A 90 7.69 -29.42 12.29
CA ALA A 90 8.96 -29.83 11.73
C ALA A 90 9.82 -30.48 12.86
N PHE A 91 10.49 -31.58 12.56
CA PHE A 91 11.28 -32.31 13.53
C PHE A 91 10.50 -32.75 14.80
N GLY A 92 9.21 -33.03 14.66
CA GLY A 92 8.34 -33.48 15.73
C GLY A 92 7.72 -32.42 16.63
N VAL A 93 8.05 -31.13 16.43
CA VAL A 93 7.55 -30.00 17.22
C VAL A 93 6.94 -28.91 16.29
N SER A 94 6.14 -27.98 16.84
CA SER A 94 5.62 -26.87 16.06
C SER A 94 6.75 -25.92 15.65
N VAL A 95 6.66 -25.30 14.47
CA VAL A 95 7.64 -24.30 14.00
C VAL A 95 7.71 -23.12 14.97
N ALA A 96 6.58 -22.73 15.57
CA ALA A 96 6.53 -21.68 16.58
C ALA A 96 7.33 -22.00 17.86
N SER A 97 7.70 -23.26 18.12
CA SER A 97 8.50 -23.64 19.30
C SER A 97 10.01 -23.37 19.12
N PHE A 98 10.47 -23.13 17.90
CA PHE A 98 11.87 -22.79 17.68
C PHE A 98 12.17 -21.37 18.13
N GLN A 99 13.25 -21.21 18.93
CA GLN A 99 13.63 -19.91 19.48
C GLN A 99 13.83 -18.82 18.43
N ASN A 100 14.45 -19.16 17.29
CA ASN A 100 14.64 -18.21 16.18
C ASN A 100 13.29 -17.72 15.62
N THR A 101 12.29 -18.60 15.48
CA THR A 101 10.94 -18.24 15.05
C THR A 101 10.29 -17.28 16.04
N GLN A 102 10.38 -17.58 17.34
CA GLN A 102 9.82 -16.73 18.41
C GLN A 102 10.44 -15.33 18.40
N PHE A 103 11.76 -15.23 18.24
CA PHE A 103 12.44 -13.94 18.21
C PHE A 103 12.04 -13.10 16.99
N LYS A 104 11.97 -13.73 15.80
CA LYS A 104 11.51 -13.04 14.59
C LYS A 104 10.06 -12.52 14.72
N LEU A 105 9.14 -13.36 15.17
CA LEU A 105 7.74 -12.96 15.36
C LEU A 105 7.61 -11.84 16.41
N ALA A 106 8.38 -11.89 17.49
CA ALA A 106 8.38 -10.86 18.52
C ALA A 106 8.95 -9.52 18.01
N GLU A 107 10.05 -9.56 17.24
CA GLU A 107 10.64 -8.37 16.61
C GLU A 107 9.64 -7.71 15.65
N LEU A 108 9.04 -8.47 14.72
CA LEU A 108 8.07 -7.96 13.77
C LEU A 108 6.84 -7.37 14.46
N SER A 109 6.33 -8.04 15.51
CA SER A 109 5.21 -7.53 16.31
C SER A 109 5.52 -6.18 16.96
N ALA A 110 6.72 -6.03 17.53
CA ALA A 110 7.13 -4.79 18.18
C ALA A 110 7.29 -3.64 17.17
N GLU A 111 7.84 -3.93 15.98
CA GLU A 111 7.99 -2.93 14.91
C GLU A 111 6.63 -2.50 14.35
N ILE A 112 5.70 -3.43 14.13
CA ILE A 112 4.33 -3.12 13.68
C ILE A 112 3.64 -2.23 14.72
N SER A 113 3.68 -2.60 16.00
CA SER A 113 3.06 -1.78 17.06
C SER A 113 3.64 -0.36 17.13
N SER A 114 4.94 -0.22 16.90
CA SER A 114 5.59 1.10 16.84
C SER A 114 5.11 1.92 15.64
N ALA A 115 4.93 1.28 14.48
CA ALA A 115 4.42 1.92 13.28
C ALA A 115 2.93 2.30 13.41
N GLU A 116 2.12 1.48 14.08
CA GLU A 116 0.72 1.77 14.40
C GLU A 116 0.59 3.05 15.22
N VAL A 117 1.38 3.22 16.28
CA VAL A 117 1.38 4.45 17.10
C VAL A 117 1.75 5.67 16.26
N PHE A 118 2.70 5.53 15.33
CA PHE A 118 3.07 6.63 14.44
C PHE A 118 1.95 6.93 13.43
N LEU A 119 1.28 5.90 12.91
CA LEU A 119 0.11 6.06 12.05
C LEU A 119 -1.03 6.77 12.77
N ASP A 120 -1.36 6.36 13.99
CA ASP A 120 -2.42 6.97 14.80
C ASP A 120 -2.13 8.46 15.01
N ARG A 121 -0.88 8.80 15.34
CA ARG A 121 -0.49 10.21 15.49
C ARG A 121 -0.63 10.99 14.18
N CYS A 122 -0.25 10.43 13.05
CA CYS A 122 -0.41 11.10 11.75
C CYS A 122 -1.87 11.24 11.34
N THR A 123 -2.71 10.26 11.70
CA THR A 123 -4.17 10.33 11.50
C THR A 123 -4.78 11.46 12.32
N GLU A 124 -4.40 11.59 13.58
CA GLU A 124 -4.83 12.70 14.43
C GLU A 124 -4.41 14.07 13.86
N LEU A 125 -3.17 14.18 13.38
CA LEU A 125 -2.68 15.40 12.73
C LEU A 125 -3.47 15.71 11.44
N LEU A 126 -3.82 14.70 10.64
CA LEU A 126 -4.64 14.91 9.44
C LEU A 126 -6.04 15.42 9.81
N LEU A 127 -6.68 14.83 10.82
CA LEU A 127 -8.01 15.24 11.27
C LEU A 127 -8.06 16.67 11.81
N ASN A 128 -6.93 17.20 12.26
CA ASN A 128 -6.78 18.57 12.74
C ASN A 128 -6.20 19.54 11.67
N ASP A 129 -6.03 19.10 10.41
CA ASP A 129 -5.40 19.86 9.33
C ASP A 129 -3.94 20.28 9.65
N GLU A 130 -3.24 19.50 10.47
CA GLU A 130 -1.87 19.75 10.93
C GLU A 130 -0.82 18.79 10.32
N LEU A 131 -1.24 17.84 9.48
CA LEU A 131 -0.31 16.86 8.89
C LEU A 131 0.58 17.50 7.83
N ASP A 132 1.83 17.73 8.16
CA ASP A 132 2.82 18.27 7.21
C ASP A 132 3.37 17.18 6.23
N THR A 133 3.89 17.66 5.10
CA THR A 133 4.43 16.81 4.03
C THR A 133 5.61 15.95 4.48
N VAL A 134 6.44 16.46 5.40
CA VAL A 134 7.65 15.76 5.89
C VAL A 134 7.22 14.59 6.78
N THR A 135 6.31 14.84 7.72
CA THR A 135 5.77 13.82 8.63
C THR A 135 5.03 12.72 7.86
N ALA A 136 4.16 13.07 6.90
CA ALA A 136 3.50 12.12 6.03
C ALA A 136 4.49 11.28 5.20
N SER A 137 5.57 11.90 4.72
CA SER A 137 6.61 11.20 3.95
C SER A 137 7.40 10.22 4.81
N LYS A 138 7.73 10.58 6.05
CA LYS A 138 8.39 9.68 7.01
C LYS A 138 7.51 8.48 7.33
N LEU A 139 6.21 8.71 7.60
CA LEU A 139 5.27 7.63 7.86
C LEU A 139 5.20 6.66 6.68
N LYS A 140 5.00 7.19 5.47
CA LYS A 140 4.91 6.37 4.25
C LYS A 140 6.17 5.53 4.06
N LEU A 141 7.36 6.11 4.23
CA LEU A 141 8.64 5.39 4.11
C LEU A 141 8.72 4.24 5.12
N VAL A 142 8.53 4.55 6.41
CA VAL A 142 8.61 3.54 7.49
C VAL A 142 7.61 2.42 7.28
N ALA A 143 6.35 2.76 6.95
CA ALA A 143 5.28 1.77 6.80
C ALA A 143 5.52 0.82 5.61
N THR A 144 5.96 1.34 4.45
CA THR A 144 6.18 0.51 3.27
C THR A 144 7.43 -0.35 3.39
N ASP A 145 8.51 0.14 4.01
CA ASP A 145 9.71 -0.65 4.28
C ASP A 145 9.40 -1.78 5.27
N LEU A 146 8.63 -1.47 6.31
CA LEU A 146 8.17 -2.46 7.29
C LEU A 146 7.30 -3.54 6.63
N GLN A 147 6.35 -3.17 5.78
CA GLN A 147 5.51 -4.11 5.04
C GLN A 147 6.37 -5.10 4.23
N CYS A 148 7.36 -4.60 3.50
CA CYS A 148 8.26 -5.45 2.72
C CYS A 148 9.08 -6.39 3.62
N LYS A 149 9.62 -5.87 4.74
CA LYS A 149 10.35 -6.69 5.73
C LYS A 149 9.45 -7.79 6.29
N VAL A 150 8.24 -7.45 6.72
CA VAL A 150 7.29 -8.42 7.29
C VAL A 150 6.91 -9.48 6.27
N ALA A 151 6.64 -9.08 5.02
CA ALA A 151 6.29 -10.01 3.97
C ALA A 151 7.42 -11.03 3.70
N ASP A 152 8.67 -10.57 3.61
CA ASP A 152 9.84 -11.43 3.37
C ASP A 152 10.08 -12.39 4.53
N GLU A 153 10.11 -11.90 5.78
CA GLU A 153 10.33 -12.71 6.96
C GLU A 153 9.19 -13.71 7.22
N CYS A 154 7.95 -13.32 7.01
CA CYS A 154 6.79 -14.21 7.09
C CYS A 154 6.84 -15.29 6.01
N LEU A 155 7.14 -14.92 4.77
CA LEU A 155 7.30 -15.88 3.67
C LEU A 155 8.39 -16.92 3.98
N GLN A 156 9.52 -16.49 4.57
CA GLN A 156 10.60 -17.38 4.99
C GLN A 156 10.14 -18.38 6.04
N LEU A 157 9.29 -17.98 6.99
CA LEU A 157 8.72 -18.86 8.02
C LEU A 157 7.76 -19.92 7.48
N HIS A 158 7.21 -19.73 6.30
CA HIS A 158 6.44 -20.75 5.59
C HIS A 158 7.31 -21.83 4.94
N GLY A 159 8.63 -21.63 4.86
CA GLY A 159 9.58 -22.57 4.27
C GLY A 159 9.28 -22.86 2.81
N GLY A 160 9.36 -24.14 2.40
CA GLY A 160 9.08 -24.52 1.00
C GLY A 160 7.67 -24.18 0.51
N TRP A 161 6.69 -24.09 1.39
CA TRP A 161 5.34 -23.67 1.02
C TRP A 161 5.27 -22.18 0.63
N GLY A 162 6.12 -21.32 1.17
CA GLY A 162 6.24 -19.93 0.77
C GLY A 162 6.64 -19.74 -0.69
N TYR A 163 7.22 -20.76 -1.33
CA TYR A 163 7.57 -20.74 -2.75
C TYR A 163 6.42 -21.19 -3.67
N MET A 164 5.32 -21.71 -3.13
CA MET A 164 4.21 -22.25 -3.91
C MET A 164 3.19 -21.18 -4.23
N LEU A 165 2.76 -21.09 -5.50
CA LEU A 165 1.80 -20.08 -5.98
C LEU A 165 0.48 -20.05 -5.19
N SER A 166 0.07 -21.19 -4.60
CA SER A 166 -1.13 -21.26 -3.78
C SER A 166 -1.11 -20.40 -2.52
N LEU A 167 0.08 -20.10 -1.98
CA LEU A 167 0.25 -19.21 -0.82
C LEU A 167 0.50 -17.76 -1.23
N ILE A 168 1.19 -17.53 -2.34
CA ILE A 168 1.41 -16.19 -2.88
C ILE A 168 0.09 -15.52 -3.26
N HIS A 169 -0.89 -16.28 -3.75
CA HIS A 169 -2.22 -15.74 -4.09
C HIS A 169 -3.05 -15.31 -2.87
N ILE A 170 -2.71 -15.74 -1.66
CA ILE A 170 -3.38 -15.31 -0.42
C ILE A 170 -2.84 -13.95 0.03
N SER A 171 -1.62 -13.60 -0.35
CA SER A 171 -0.95 -12.34 0.03
C SER A 171 -1.00 -11.24 -1.04
N GLU A 172 -1.55 -11.52 -2.22
CA GLU A 172 -1.81 -10.49 -3.22
C GLU A 172 -3.19 -9.85 -2.95
N PRO A 173 -3.24 -8.55 -2.61
CA PRO A 173 -4.50 -7.82 -2.52
C PRO A 173 -5.15 -7.59 -3.88
#